data_778e06e7da87b120671ae9f92690302b
#
_entry.id   778e06e7da87b120671ae9f92690302b
#
_cell.length_a   1.000
_cell.length_b   1.000
_cell.length_c   1.000
_cell.angle_alpha   90.00
_cell.angle_beta   90.00
_cell.angle_gamma   90.00
#
_symmetry.space_group_name_H-M   'P 1'
#
loop_
_entity.id
_entity.type
_entity.pdbx_description
1 polymer ?
#
loop_
_entity_poly.entity_id
_entity_poly.type
_entity_poly.pdbx_seq_one_letter_code
_entity_poly.pdbx_strand_id
1 'polypeptide(L)'
;AKSREVTIYRDTWGVPHIFGKTDPDAAFGLAYAHSEDDFSTIQDVIIMVKQKSGLFKGKDGAVTDFLMEWLRIYESVDKFYHSHLSPDVKLLMEGYCQGINLFAHENNDEIKLNVFPVEPRDIVMGFVFRTPMFFGLDRELESLFNLTEKPEIQSKSKKENSPTPIGSNGFAVSPKRSENGETMLVINSHQPWDGPTSWYEAHVHSEE
;
A
#
# COMPACT_ATOMS: atom_id res chain seq x y z
N ALA A 1 0.92 -4.05 26.06
CA ALA A 1 0.97 -4.50 24.67
C ALA A 1 0.89 -6.02 24.65
N LYS A 2 0.19 -6.60 23.68
CA LYS A 2 0.17 -8.07 23.49
C LYS A 2 1.53 -8.47 22.93
N SER A 3 2.16 -9.49 23.50
CA SER A 3 3.39 -10.06 22.96
C SER A 3 3.12 -10.65 21.57
N ARG A 4 4.05 -10.49 20.63
CA ARG A 4 4.00 -11.08 19.30
C ARG A 4 5.03 -12.19 19.18
N GLU A 5 4.58 -13.33 18.63
CA GLU A 5 5.44 -14.49 18.41
C GLU A 5 5.78 -14.57 16.92
N VAL A 6 6.89 -13.95 16.52
CA VAL A 6 7.33 -13.89 15.15
C VAL A 6 8.84 -14.03 15.04
N THR A 7 9.29 -14.70 13.99
CA THR A 7 10.71 -14.80 13.63
C THR A 7 10.89 -14.29 12.21
N ILE A 8 11.91 -13.46 12.00
CA ILE A 8 12.26 -12.88 10.70
C ILE A 8 13.67 -13.36 10.35
N TYR A 9 13.81 -14.00 9.19
CA TYR A 9 15.10 -14.34 8.59
C TYR A 9 15.26 -13.57 7.30
N ARG A 10 16.47 -13.16 6.97
CA ARG A 10 16.79 -12.64 5.65
C ARG A 10 17.67 -13.64 4.91
N ASP A 11 17.33 -13.91 3.66
CA ASP A 11 18.13 -14.76 2.80
C ASP A 11 19.38 -14.01 2.27
N THR A 12 20.14 -14.67 1.42
CA THR A 12 21.38 -14.10 0.84
C THR A 12 21.12 -12.92 -0.11
N TRP A 13 19.86 -12.71 -0.50
CA TRP A 13 19.41 -11.60 -1.34
C TRP A 13 18.78 -10.47 -0.54
N GLY A 14 18.65 -10.65 0.76
CA GLY A 14 18.00 -9.70 1.66
C GLY A 14 16.49 -9.85 1.75
N VAL A 15 15.87 -10.79 1.03
CA VAL A 15 14.42 -11.03 1.10
C VAL A 15 14.03 -11.53 2.49
N PRO A 16 13.09 -10.90 3.18
CA PRO A 16 12.65 -11.33 4.49
C PRO A 16 11.73 -12.54 4.41
N HIS A 17 12.03 -13.54 5.22
CA HIS A 17 11.19 -14.71 5.49
C HIS A 17 10.61 -14.57 6.89
N ILE A 18 9.29 -14.44 6.97
CA ILE A 18 8.55 -14.10 8.18
C ILE A 18 7.72 -15.29 8.61
N PHE A 19 7.93 -15.76 9.85
CA PHE A 19 7.22 -16.87 10.45
C PHE A 19 6.47 -16.38 11.69
N GLY A 20 5.16 -16.23 11.57
CA GLY A 20 4.29 -15.82 12.66
C GLY A 20 3.51 -16.99 13.25
N LYS A 21 3.25 -16.95 14.55
CA LYS A 21 2.39 -17.91 15.23
C LYS A 21 0.93 -17.77 14.79
N THR A 22 0.52 -16.53 14.55
CA THR A 22 -0.81 -16.17 14.07
C THR A 22 -0.70 -15.20 12.89
N ASP A 23 -1.78 -15.04 12.13
CA ASP A 23 -1.83 -14.05 11.05
C ASP A 23 -1.44 -12.64 11.50
N PRO A 24 -1.93 -12.12 12.65
CA PRO A 24 -1.48 -10.83 13.18
C PRO A 24 0.01 -10.79 13.56
N ASP A 25 0.61 -11.92 13.98
CA ASP A 25 2.05 -11.99 14.28
C ASP A 25 2.87 -11.94 12.98
N ALA A 26 2.42 -12.66 11.95
CA ALA A 26 3.03 -12.60 10.63
C ALA A 26 2.93 -11.18 10.02
N ALA A 27 1.77 -10.53 10.15
CA ALA A 27 1.57 -9.15 9.71
C ALA A 27 2.47 -8.14 10.45
N PHE A 28 2.68 -8.34 11.74
CA PHE A 28 3.62 -7.56 12.55
C PHE A 28 5.05 -7.70 12.02
N GLY A 29 5.51 -8.93 11.79
CA GLY A 29 6.86 -9.19 11.26
C GLY A 29 7.06 -8.62 9.86
N LEU A 30 6.05 -8.73 8.99
CA LEU A 30 6.07 -8.13 7.66
C LEU A 30 6.22 -6.61 7.72
N ALA A 31 5.44 -5.96 8.57
CA ALA A 31 5.47 -4.52 8.73
C ALA A 31 6.79 -4.00 9.31
N TYR A 32 7.37 -4.74 10.25
CA TYR A 32 8.67 -4.42 10.82
C TYR A 32 9.78 -4.55 9.77
N ALA A 33 9.85 -5.69 9.06
CA ALA A 33 10.84 -5.91 8.00
C ALA A 33 10.71 -4.88 6.86
N HIS A 34 9.47 -4.55 6.45
CA HIS A 34 9.22 -3.51 5.46
C HIS A 34 9.68 -2.13 5.95
N SER A 35 9.50 -1.84 7.24
CA SER A 35 10.01 -0.59 7.83
C SER A 35 11.54 -0.53 7.86
N GLU A 36 12.23 -1.66 8.08
CA GLU A 36 13.69 -1.71 7.97
C GLU A 36 14.20 -1.34 6.57
N ASP A 37 13.46 -1.72 5.53
CA ASP A 37 13.89 -1.56 4.15
C ASP A 37 13.41 -0.24 3.51
N ASP A 38 12.21 0.25 3.85
CA ASP A 38 11.63 1.45 3.24
C ASP A 38 10.72 2.27 4.18
N PHE A 39 11.25 2.62 5.34
CA PHE A 39 10.53 3.47 6.30
C PHE A 39 10.16 4.84 5.73
N SER A 40 10.97 5.33 4.81
CA SER A 40 10.74 6.62 4.14
C SER A 40 9.40 6.65 3.40
N THR A 41 9.12 5.65 2.54
CA THR A 41 7.87 5.56 1.78
C THR A 41 6.67 5.28 2.70
N ILE A 42 6.85 4.42 3.71
CA ILE A 42 5.80 4.17 4.71
C ILE A 42 5.38 5.47 5.39
N GLN A 43 6.33 6.29 5.83
CA GLN A 43 6.03 7.59 6.43
C GLN A 43 5.30 8.52 5.47
N ASP A 44 5.70 8.58 4.20
CA ASP A 44 5.05 9.43 3.21
C ASP A 44 3.56 9.04 3.03
N VAL A 45 3.24 7.74 3.04
CA VAL A 45 1.85 7.26 3.00
C VAL A 45 1.10 7.64 4.28
N ILE A 46 1.70 7.50 5.46
CA ILE A 46 1.06 7.85 6.73
C ILE A 46 0.83 9.36 6.85
N ILE A 47 1.80 10.18 6.43
CA ILE A 47 1.66 11.64 6.36
C ILE A 47 0.47 12.01 5.47
N MET A 48 0.33 11.34 4.33
CA MET A 48 -0.77 11.54 3.39
C MET A 48 -2.12 11.19 4.00
N VAL A 49 -2.29 9.98 4.55
CA VAL A 49 -3.59 9.55 5.10
C VAL A 49 -4.01 10.35 6.33
N LYS A 50 -3.07 10.91 7.08
CA LYS A 50 -3.33 11.83 8.20
C LYS A 50 -3.50 13.30 7.75
N GLN A 51 -3.59 13.56 6.45
CA GLN A 51 -3.77 14.90 5.87
C GLN A 51 -2.73 15.92 6.37
N LYS A 52 -1.48 15.51 6.40
CA LYS A 52 -0.34 16.32 6.81
C LYS A 52 0.68 16.55 5.69
N SER A 53 0.32 16.21 4.45
CA SER A 53 1.21 16.37 3.29
C SER A 53 1.57 17.84 3.06
N GLY A 54 0.61 18.75 3.26
CA GLY A 54 0.83 20.18 3.16
C GLY A 54 1.82 20.73 4.20
N LEU A 55 1.84 20.15 5.42
CA LEU A 55 2.84 20.51 6.43
C LEU A 55 4.25 20.05 6.04
N PHE A 56 4.35 18.93 5.33
CA PHE A 56 5.64 18.32 4.97
C PHE A 56 6.18 18.80 3.61
N LYS A 57 5.29 18.90 2.58
CA LYS A 57 5.65 19.22 1.19
C LYS A 57 5.15 20.59 0.73
N GLY A 58 4.58 21.40 1.63
CA GLY A 58 4.04 22.70 1.29
C GLY A 58 2.86 22.63 0.32
N LYS A 59 2.84 23.50 -0.70
CA LYS A 59 1.72 23.60 -1.65
C LYS A 59 1.44 22.31 -2.41
N ASP A 60 2.47 21.57 -2.78
CA ASP A 60 2.32 20.31 -3.53
C ASP A 60 1.65 19.23 -2.66
N GLY A 61 1.99 19.18 -1.39
CA GLY A 61 1.33 18.29 -0.44
C GLY A 61 -0.12 18.71 -0.13
N ALA A 62 -0.40 20.00 -0.11
CA ALA A 62 -1.75 20.50 0.19
C ALA A 62 -2.81 20.05 -0.82
N VAL A 63 -2.44 19.80 -2.08
CA VAL A 63 -3.34 19.22 -3.08
C VAL A 63 -3.79 17.82 -2.68
N THR A 64 -2.87 17.00 -2.18
CA THR A 64 -3.19 15.65 -1.69
C THR A 64 -4.11 15.70 -0.48
N ASP A 65 -3.83 16.56 0.49
CA ASP A 65 -4.69 16.75 1.67
C ASP A 65 -6.10 17.21 1.27
N PHE A 66 -6.19 18.14 0.30
CA PHE A 66 -7.47 18.59 -0.25
C PHE A 66 -8.24 17.45 -0.94
N LEU A 67 -7.58 16.60 -1.72
CA LEU A 67 -8.22 15.45 -2.37
C LEU A 67 -8.73 14.44 -1.34
N MET A 68 -7.99 14.16 -0.29
CA MET A 68 -8.42 13.29 0.81
C MET A 68 -9.70 13.80 1.47
N GLU A 69 -9.79 15.11 1.71
CA GLU A 69 -10.95 15.78 2.29
C GLU A 69 -12.13 15.80 1.31
N TRP A 70 -11.89 16.21 0.05
CA TRP A 70 -12.92 16.29 -0.98
C TRP A 70 -13.57 14.94 -1.27
N LEU A 71 -12.78 13.87 -1.31
CA LEU A 71 -13.27 12.50 -1.47
C LEU A 71 -13.89 11.93 -0.17
N ARG A 72 -13.84 12.68 0.93
CA ARG A 72 -14.37 12.30 2.25
C ARG A 72 -13.85 10.95 2.72
N ILE A 73 -12.56 10.71 2.54
CA ILE A 73 -11.94 9.41 2.85
C ILE A 73 -12.07 9.06 4.32
N TYR A 74 -11.75 10.00 5.21
CA TYR A 74 -11.85 9.81 6.66
C TYR A 74 -13.29 9.44 7.09
N GLU A 75 -14.27 10.22 6.68
CA GLU A 75 -15.66 10.00 7.03
C GLU A 75 -16.19 8.65 6.51
N SER A 76 -15.81 8.29 5.29
CA SER A 76 -16.18 7.01 4.68
C SER A 76 -15.60 5.84 5.46
N VAL A 77 -14.32 5.90 5.82
CA VAL A 77 -13.67 4.86 6.61
C VAL A 77 -14.26 4.81 8.01
N ASP A 78 -14.43 5.95 8.70
CA ASP A 78 -15.00 5.99 10.05
C ASP A 78 -16.39 5.36 10.09
N LYS A 79 -17.24 5.68 9.12
CA LYS A 79 -18.59 5.14 9.01
C LYS A 79 -18.65 3.62 8.79
N PHE A 80 -17.75 3.08 7.97
CA PHE A 80 -17.86 1.70 7.49
C PHE A 80 -16.87 0.74 8.13
N TYR A 81 -15.84 1.22 8.83
CA TYR A 81 -14.78 0.42 9.43
C TYR A 81 -15.30 -0.74 10.27
N HIS A 82 -16.27 -0.49 11.14
CA HIS A 82 -16.77 -1.52 12.06
C HIS A 82 -17.71 -2.52 11.41
N SER A 83 -18.47 -2.11 10.41
CA SER A 83 -19.51 -2.93 9.76
C SER A 83 -19.02 -3.71 8.53
N HIS A 84 -17.98 -3.23 7.86
CA HIS A 84 -17.50 -3.84 6.60
C HIS A 84 -16.22 -4.65 6.75
N LEU A 85 -15.47 -4.48 7.83
CA LEU A 85 -14.25 -5.26 8.09
C LEU A 85 -14.53 -6.37 9.11
N SER A 86 -14.12 -7.59 8.77
CA SER A 86 -14.19 -8.72 9.69
C SER A 86 -13.27 -8.50 10.92
N PRO A 87 -13.55 -9.17 12.05
CA PRO A 87 -12.66 -9.12 13.21
C PRO A 87 -11.22 -9.56 12.88
N ASP A 88 -11.05 -10.59 12.05
CA ASP A 88 -9.74 -11.14 11.69
C ASP A 88 -8.91 -10.14 10.90
N VAL A 89 -9.52 -9.45 9.91
CA VAL A 89 -8.85 -8.36 9.16
C VAL A 89 -8.44 -7.21 10.08
N LYS A 90 -9.27 -6.87 11.07
CA LYS A 90 -8.89 -5.83 12.05
C LYS A 90 -7.70 -6.24 12.89
N LEU A 91 -7.68 -7.50 13.38
CA LEU A 91 -6.55 -8.04 14.14
C LEU A 91 -5.26 -8.09 13.32
N LEU A 92 -5.37 -8.47 12.04
CA LEU A 92 -4.23 -8.45 11.11
C LEU A 92 -3.67 -7.03 10.94
N MET A 93 -4.54 -6.03 10.73
CA MET A 93 -4.13 -4.62 10.63
C MET A 93 -3.54 -4.09 11.93
N GLU A 94 -4.06 -4.52 13.09
CA GLU A 94 -3.46 -4.17 14.39
C GLU A 94 -2.03 -4.71 14.51
N GLY A 95 -1.80 -5.95 14.09
CA GLY A 95 -0.45 -6.54 14.04
C GLY A 95 0.48 -5.72 13.15
N TYR A 96 0.04 -5.41 11.94
CA TYR A 96 0.78 -4.60 10.98
C TYR A 96 1.15 -3.22 11.53
N CYS A 97 0.18 -2.49 12.09
CA CYS A 97 0.44 -1.19 12.72
C CYS A 97 1.42 -1.27 13.89
N GLN A 98 1.34 -2.33 14.70
CA GLN A 98 2.27 -2.53 15.82
C GLN A 98 3.71 -2.72 15.34
N GLY A 99 3.94 -3.42 14.20
CA GLY A 99 5.26 -3.57 13.59
C GLY A 99 5.85 -2.22 13.16
N ILE A 100 5.08 -1.41 12.43
CA ILE A 100 5.50 -0.05 12.05
C ILE A 100 5.80 0.82 13.28
N ASN A 101 4.90 0.79 14.28
CA ASN A 101 5.03 1.63 15.47
C ASN A 101 6.24 1.23 16.34
N LEU A 102 6.56 -0.06 16.40
CA LEU A 102 7.76 -0.52 17.09
C LEU A 102 9.02 0.01 16.39
N PHE A 103 9.11 -0.18 15.06
CA PHE A 103 10.24 0.33 14.28
C PHE A 103 10.40 1.85 14.45
N ALA A 104 9.31 2.60 14.34
CA ALA A 104 9.33 4.05 14.54
C ALA A 104 9.78 4.46 15.95
N HIS A 105 9.44 3.68 16.97
CA HIS A 105 9.88 3.93 18.35
C HIS A 105 11.39 3.69 18.54
N GLU A 106 11.91 2.63 17.93
CA GLU A 106 13.32 2.25 17.99
C GLU A 106 14.22 3.16 17.13
N ASN A 107 13.67 3.75 16.06
CA ASN A 107 14.37 4.60 15.09
C ASN A 107 13.76 6.02 15.04
N ASN A 108 13.60 6.63 16.21
CA ASN A 108 12.90 7.91 16.35
C ASN A 108 13.62 9.08 15.64
N ASP A 109 14.92 8.99 15.41
CA ASP A 109 15.73 9.94 14.65
C ASP A 109 15.45 9.92 13.14
N GLU A 110 14.85 8.86 12.61
CA GLU A 110 14.42 8.75 11.22
C GLU A 110 13.04 9.35 10.96
N ILE A 111 12.32 9.79 11.98
CA ILE A 111 10.95 10.30 11.84
C ILE A 111 10.94 11.66 11.13
N LYS A 112 10.30 11.70 9.95
CA LYS A 112 10.15 12.92 9.13
C LYS A 112 9.16 13.92 9.73
N LEU A 113 8.07 13.43 10.30
CA LEU A 113 7.00 14.22 10.90
C LEU A 113 6.32 13.39 12.00
N ASN A 114 5.91 14.04 13.08
CA ASN A 114 5.20 13.35 14.17
C ASN A 114 3.78 12.94 13.73
N VAL A 115 3.68 11.73 13.17
CA VAL A 115 2.43 11.11 12.68
C VAL A 115 2.13 9.77 13.36
N PHE A 116 2.98 9.34 14.26
CA PHE A 116 2.84 8.10 15.02
C PHE A 116 2.04 8.32 16.33
N PRO A 117 1.37 7.29 16.85
CA PRO A 117 1.28 5.94 16.29
C PRO A 117 0.41 5.86 15.03
N VAL A 118 0.71 4.85 14.20
CA VAL A 118 -0.15 4.43 13.09
C VAL A 118 -1.27 3.57 13.65
N GLU A 119 -2.48 3.78 13.17
CA GLU A 119 -3.68 3.04 13.57
C GLU A 119 -4.24 2.21 12.41
N PRO A 120 -4.98 1.12 12.67
CA PRO A 120 -5.57 0.29 11.62
C PRO A 120 -6.42 1.07 10.61
N ARG A 121 -7.09 2.14 11.04
CA ARG A 121 -7.86 3.03 10.16
C ARG A 121 -6.98 3.77 9.15
N ASP A 122 -5.76 4.13 9.52
CA ASP A 122 -4.81 4.79 8.61
C ASP A 122 -4.49 3.88 7.43
N ILE A 123 -4.30 2.58 7.67
CA ILE A 123 -4.06 1.58 6.62
C ILE A 123 -5.28 1.50 5.68
N VAL A 124 -6.49 1.41 6.24
CA VAL A 124 -7.73 1.37 5.44
C VAL A 124 -7.90 2.65 4.62
N MET A 125 -7.62 3.82 5.19
CA MET A 125 -7.66 5.10 4.47
C MET A 125 -6.70 5.12 3.28
N GLY A 126 -5.50 4.56 3.44
CA GLY A 126 -4.54 4.42 2.35
C GLY A 126 -5.11 3.62 1.18
N PHE A 127 -5.71 2.46 1.46
CA PHE A 127 -6.34 1.64 0.43
C PHE A 127 -7.56 2.32 -0.22
N VAL A 128 -8.43 2.93 0.57
CA VAL A 128 -9.64 3.61 0.06
C VAL A 128 -9.27 4.80 -0.83
N PHE A 129 -8.26 5.59 -0.46
CA PHE A 129 -7.77 6.69 -1.26
C PHE A 129 -7.07 6.20 -2.54
N ARG A 130 -6.24 5.16 -2.41
CA ARG A 130 -5.42 4.67 -3.53
C ARG A 130 -6.21 3.96 -4.62
N THR A 131 -7.27 3.26 -4.25
CA THR A 131 -8.05 2.46 -5.21
C THR A 131 -8.60 3.27 -6.39
N PRO A 132 -9.27 4.41 -6.22
CA PRO A 132 -9.72 5.24 -7.33
C PRO A 132 -8.57 5.74 -8.22
N MET A 133 -7.41 6.07 -7.63
CA MET A 133 -6.22 6.50 -8.38
C MET A 133 -5.68 5.37 -9.24
N PHE A 134 -5.67 4.14 -8.74
CA PHE A 134 -5.28 2.96 -9.50
C PHE A 134 -6.15 2.76 -10.75
N PHE A 135 -7.41 3.14 -10.69
CA PHE A 135 -8.35 3.10 -11.84
C PHE A 135 -8.37 4.39 -12.67
N GLY A 136 -7.43 5.30 -12.47
CA GLY A 136 -7.17 6.44 -13.33
C GLY A 136 -7.89 7.73 -12.94
N LEU A 137 -8.42 7.84 -11.71
CA LEU A 137 -9.03 9.09 -11.23
C LEU A 137 -8.04 10.27 -11.26
N ASP A 138 -6.76 10.04 -11.00
CA ASP A 138 -5.68 11.02 -11.11
C ASP A 138 -5.63 11.67 -12.49
N ARG A 139 -5.72 10.88 -13.56
CA ARG A 139 -5.70 11.35 -14.95
C ARG A 139 -6.96 12.14 -15.31
N GLU A 140 -8.10 11.67 -14.86
CA GLU A 140 -9.37 12.39 -15.06
C GLU A 140 -9.36 13.75 -14.35
N LEU A 141 -8.85 13.80 -13.12
CA LEU A 141 -8.70 15.04 -12.37
C LEU A 141 -7.69 15.98 -13.04
N GLU A 142 -6.54 15.47 -13.45
CA GLU A 142 -5.54 16.27 -14.18
C GLU A 142 -6.13 16.87 -15.47
N SER A 143 -6.88 16.07 -16.21
CA SER A 143 -7.55 16.54 -17.42
C SER A 143 -8.55 17.67 -17.13
N LEU A 144 -9.31 17.57 -16.03
CA LEU A 144 -10.26 18.59 -15.60
C LEU A 144 -9.57 19.89 -15.16
N PHE A 145 -8.45 19.80 -14.45
CA PHE A 145 -7.69 20.98 -14.00
C PHE A 145 -6.95 21.69 -15.15
N ASN A 146 -6.58 20.95 -16.20
CA ASN A 146 -5.88 21.51 -17.37
C ASN A 146 -6.84 22.02 -18.46
N LEU A 147 -8.16 21.91 -18.25
CA LEU A 147 -9.14 22.44 -19.20
C LEU A 147 -9.17 23.97 -19.19
N THR A 148 -8.69 24.57 -20.24
CA THR A 148 -8.85 26.00 -20.53
C THR A 148 -10.18 26.31 -21.24
N GLU A 149 -10.83 25.29 -21.84
CA GLU A 149 -12.11 25.39 -22.54
C GLU A 149 -13.05 24.26 -22.13
N LYS A 150 -14.38 24.47 -22.27
CA LYS A 150 -15.35 23.40 -22.00
C LYS A 150 -15.08 22.20 -22.91
N PRO A 151 -14.95 20.98 -22.38
CA PRO A 151 -14.78 19.82 -23.22
C PRO A 151 -16.02 19.62 -24.09
N GLU A 152 -15.83 19.52 -25.40
CA GLU A 152 -16.86 18.92 -26.25
C GLU A 152 -16.99 17.45 -25.88
N ILE A 153 -18.19 17.01 -25.54
CA ILE A 153 -18.47 15.59 -25.25
C ILE A 153 -18.33 14.82 -26.57
N GLN A 154 -17.10 14.46 -26.90
CA GLN A 154 -16.82 13.56 -28.01
C GLN A 154 -16.99 12.12 -27.56
N SER A 155 -18.01 11.47 -28.07
CA SER A 155 -18.37 10.08 -27.80
C SER A 155 -17.42 9.01 -28.40
N LYS A 156 -16.18 9.37 -28.68
CA LYS A 156 -15.16 8.41 -29.16
C LYS A 156 -13.81 8.71 -28.56
N SER A 157 -13.34 7.81 -27.71
CA SER A 157 -11.99 7.79 -27.19
C SER A 157 -10.97 7.74 -28.33
N LYS A 158 -10.33 8.86 -28.63
CA LYS A 158 -9.03 8.83 -29.32
C LYS A 158 -8.02 8.32 -28.33
N LYS A 159 -7.55 7.09 -28.53
CA LYS A 159 -6.33 6.54 -27.93
C LYS A 159 -5.14 7.32 -28.49
N GLU A 160 -4.82 8.47 -27.92
CA GLU A 160 -3.56 9.16 -28.20
C GLU A 160 -2.78 9.26 -26.90
N ASN A 161 -1.64 8.56 -26.89
CA ASN A 161 -0.58 8.62 -25.88
C ASN A 161 -0.99 8.28 -24.43
N SER A 162 -1.66 7.15 -24.21
CA SER A 162 -1.70 6.58 -22.86
C SER A 162 -0.31 6.19 -22.44
N PRO A 163 0.15 6.58 -21.24
CA PRO A 163 1.30 5.95 -20.62
C PRO A 163 1.07 4.43 -20.58
N THR A 164 2.12 3.65 -20.58
CA THR A 164 2.12 2.18 -20.63
C THR A 164 0.94 1.63 -19.82
N PRO A 165 0.04 0.85 -20.44
CA PRO A 165 -1.12 0.35 -19.73
C PRO A 165 -0.65 -0.45 -18.52
N ILE A 166 -1.15 -0.08 -17.33
CA ILE A 166 -0.98 -0.88 -16.12
C ILE A 166 -1.65 -2.22 -16.38
N GLY A 167 -0.90 -3.29 -16.22
CA GLY A 167 -1.39 -4.63 -16.50
C GLY A 167 -0.66 -5.66 -15.63
N SER A 168 -0.87 -6.92 -15.94
CA SER A 168 -0.19 -8.05 -15.32
C SER A 168 -0.15 -9.20 -16.29
N ASN A 169 0.86 -10.05 -16.19
CA ASN A 169 0.99 -11.27 -16.98
C ASN A 169 0.99 -12.49 -16.06
N GLY A 170 0.42 -13.57 -16.55
CA GLY A 170 0.50 -14.87 -15.90
C GLY A 170 0.76 -15.96 -16.94
N PHE A 171 1.68 -16.88 -16.65
CA PHE A 171 2.02 -18.00 -17.49
C PHE A 171 1.92 -19.29 -16.67
N ALA A 172 1.14 -20.26 -17.15
CA ALA A 172 1.07 -21.58 -16.58
C ALA A 172 1.64 -22.60 -17.57
N VAL A 173 2.60 -23.41 -17.11
CA VAL A 173 3.20 -24.49 -17.89
C VAL A 173 2.74 -25.82 -17.31
N SER A 174 2.08 -26.63 -18.14
CA SER A 174 1.62 -27.95 -17.71
C SER A 174 2.77 -28.95 -17.61
N PRO A 175 2.64 -30.03 -16.82
CA PRO A 175 3.66 -31.07 -16.68
C PRO A 175 4.16 -31.66 -18.00
N LYS A 176 3.28 -31.76 -19.00
CA LYS A 176 3.63 -32.28 -20.34
C LYS A 176 4.59 -31.39 -21.14
N ARG A 177 4.75 -30.11 -20.73
CA ARG A 177 5.60 -29.11 -21.39
C ARG A 177 6.79 -28.69 -20.53
N SER A 178 6.88 -29.22 -19.33
CA SER A 178 7.96 -29.01 -18.39
C SER A 178 9.01 -30.14 -18.54
N GLU A 179 10.27 -29.80 -18.48
CA GLU A 179 11.38 -30.77 -18.58
C GLU A 179 11.38 -31.78 -17.43
N ASN A 180 11.04 -31.30 -16.23
CA ASN A 180 10.99 -32.11 -15.00
C ASN A 180 9.61 -32.71 -14.69
N GLY A 181 8.60 -32.49 -15.54
CA GLY A 181 7.25 -33.00 -15.34
C GLY A 181 6.45 -32.27 -14.26
N GLU A 182 6.89 -31.09 -13.80
CA GLU A 182 6.20 -30.27 -12.82
C GLU A 182 5.31 -29.20 -13.46
N THR A 183 4.29 -28.77 -12.72
CA THR A 183 3.50 -27.59 -13.08
C THR A 183 4.24 -26.35 -12.61
N MET A 184 4.44 -25.37 -13.50
CA MET A 184 5.02 -24.08 -13.14
C MET A 184 4.03 -22.96 -13.36
N LEU A 185 4.00 -22.01 -12.44
CA LEU A 185 3.21 -20.78 -12.53
C LEU A 185 4.15 -19.58 -12.35
N VAL A 186 4.11 -18.67 -13.32
CA VAL A 186 4.82 -17.39 -13.26
C VAL A 186 3.79 -16.28 -13.30
N ILE A 187 3.86 -15.37 -12.35
CA ILE A 187 2.98 -14.20 -12.27
C ILE A 187 3.88 -12.96 -12.23
N ASN A 188 3.55 -11.98 -13.06
CA ASN A 188 4.25 -10.69 -13.11
C ASN A 188 3.24 -9.56 -13.09
N SER A 189 3.25 -8.76 -12.05
CA SER A 189 2.46 -7.53 -11.94
C SER A 189 3.25 -6.34 -12.46
N HIS A 190 2.61 -5.49 -13.26
CA HIS A 190 3.23 -4.27 -13.79
C HIS A 190 3.04 -3.15 -12.78
N GLN A 191 3.95 -3.03 -11.84
CA GLN A 191 3.96 -1.98 -10.81
C GLN A 191 5.25 -1.17 -10.90
N PRO A 192 5.24 0.09 -10.42
CA PRO A 192 6.46 0.88 -10.30
C PRO A 192 7.49 0.19 -9.40
N TRP A 193 8.77 0.45 -9.67
CA TRP A 193 9.87 -0.03 -8.83
C TRP A 193 10.03 0.80 -7.55
N ASP A 194 9.55 2.05 -7.56
CA ASP A 194 9.69 3.00 -6.47
C ASP A 194 8.34 3.59 -6.06
N GLY A 195 8.26 4.11 -4.85
CA GLY A 195 7.16 4.87 -4.32
C GLY A 195 6.02 4.02 -3.74
N PRO A 196 4.90 4.66 -3.38
CA PRO A 196 3.87 4.07 -2.52
C PRO A 196 3.03 2.96 -3.18
N THR A 197 3.33 2.61 -4.42
CA THR A 197 2.68 1.51 -5.17
C THR A 197 3.65 0.44 -5.65
N SER A 198 4.93 0.55 -5.29
CA SER A 198 5.89 -0.54 -5.49
C SER A 198 5.51 -1.76 -4.65
N TRP A 199 5.86 -2.94 -5.13
CA TRP A 199 5.69 -4.18 -4.36
C TRP A 199 6.88 -4.37 -3.43
N TYR A 200 6.57 -4.80 -2.20
CA TYR A 200 7.56 -5.28 -1.26
C TYR A 200 7.65 -6.80 -1.35
N GLU A 201 8.84 -7.32 -1.62
CA GLU A 201 9.08 -8.76 -1.72
C GLU A 201 9.30 -9.36 -0.33
N ALA A 202 8.50 -10.34 0.02
CA ALA A 202 8.61 -11.07 1.28
C ALA A 202 8.05 -12.48 1.15
N HIS A 203 8.58 -13.41 1.92
CA HIS A 203 7.99 -14.73 2.15
C HIS A 203 7.32 -14.73 3.52
N VAL A 204 6.00 -14.96 3.54
CA VAL A 204 5.21 -14.88 4.78
C VAL A 204 4.58 -16.24 5.08
N HIS A 205 4.73 -16.70 6.30
CA HIS A 205 4.12 -17.92 6.81
C HIS A 205 3.41 -17.63 8.13
N SER A 206 2.19 -18.14 8.26
CA SER A 206 1.41 -18.20 9.50
C SER A 206 1.13 -19.67 9.85
N GLU A 207 1.06 -19.98 11.14
CA GLU A 207 0.68 -21.33 11.60
C GLU A 207 -0.86 -21.51 11.72
N GLU A 208 -1.66 -20.43 11.48
CA GLU A 208 -3.13 -20.46 11.41
C GLU A 208 -3.65 -20.96 10.08
#